data_e056c080783a4e250c4de84d4a138185
#
_entry.id   e056c080783a4e250c4de84d4a138185
#
_cell.length_a   1.000
_cell.length_b   1.000
_cell.length_c   1.000
_cell.angle_alpha   90.00
_cell.angle_beta   90.00
_cell.angle_gamma   90.00
#
_symmetry.space_group_name_H-M   'P 1'
#
loop_
_entity.id
_entity.type
_entity.pdbx_description
1 polymer ?
#
loop_
_entity_poly.entity_id
_entity_poly.type
_entity_poly.pdbx_seq_one_letter_code
_entity_poly.pdbx_strand_id
1 'polypeptide(L)'
;MGELDGEWEVRRVGGLLPPLYFVRKRIDGSAGVTLLGIVGAPFDVVGRELRYKGALSRGLVDTVEPGEDGWWDGVARYRGRLLGRFAMRRTGR
;
A
#
# COMPACT_ATOMS: atom_id res chain seq x y z
N MET A 1 -9.04 15.16 5.36
CA MET A 1 -9.54 14.20 4.37
C MET A 1 -8.51 14.07 3.27
N GLY A 2 -8.04 12.88 3.01
CA GLY A 2 -6.97 12.66 2.06
C GLY A 2 -7.44 12.01 0.77
N GLU A 3 -6.66 12.23 -0.28
CA GLU A 3 -6.89 11.64 -1.59
C GLU A 3 -6.94 10.12 -1.54
N LEU A 4 -6.19 9.53 -0.61
CA LEU A 4 -6.06 8.09 -0.50
C LEU A 4 -7.00 7.46 0.52
N ASP A 5 -7.88 8.24 1.14
CA ASP A 5 -8.78 7.70 2.15
C ASP A 5 -9.63 6.56 1.62
N GLY A 6 -9.86 5.57 2.46
CA GLY A 6 -10.74 4.46 2.16
C GLY A 6 -10.11 3.10 2.40
N GLU A 7 -10.84 2.07 2.00
CA GLU A 7 -10.36 0.70 1.99
C GLU A 7 -9.97 0.30 0.58
N TRP A 8 -8.86 -0.39 0.49
CA TRP A 8 -8.28 -0.77 -0.80
C TRP A 8 -7.98 -2.25 -0.81
N GLU A 9 -8.32 -2.91 -1.91
CA GLU A 9 -7.79 -4.24 -2.20
C GLU A 9 -6.47 -4.08 -2.95
N VAL A 10 -5.55 -5.01 -2.73
CA VAL A 10 -4.20 -4.95 -3.28
C VAL A 10 -3.91 -6.24 -4.01
N ARG A 11 -3.27 -6.14 -5.18
CA ARG A 11 -2.79 -7.32 -5.88
C ARG A 11 -1.39 -7.10 -6.41
N ARG A 12 -0.64 -8.18 -6.48
CA ARG A 12 0.71 -8.17 -7.00
C ARG A 12 0.70 -7.98 -8.52
N VAL A 13 1.59 -7.14 -9.00
CA VAL A 13 1.80 -6.95 -10.43
C VAL A 13 3.13 -7.58 -10.87
N GLY A 14 4.18 -7.42 -10.09
CA GLY A 14 5.48 -7.98 -10.44
C GLY A 14 6.53 -7.81 -9.37
N GLY A 15 7.73 -8.31 -9.64
CA GLY A 15 8.87 -8.19 -8.75
C GLY A 15 8.92 -9.29 -7.70
N LEU A 16 9.59 -8.99 -6.58
CA LEU A 16 9.86 -9.95 -5.51
C LEU A 16 8.78 -9.98 -4.43
N LEU A 17 7.68 -9.27 -4.62
CA LEU A 17 6.58 -9.30 -3.65
C LEU A 17 5.96 -10.68 -3.61
N PRO A 18 5.57 -11.16 -2.43
CA PRO A 18 4.84 -12.42 -2.34
C PRO A 18 3.44 -12.27 -2.97
N PRO A 19 2.74 -13.37 -3.23
CA PRO A 19 1.36 -13.29 -3.64
C PRO A 19 0.54 -12.48 -2.63
N LEU A 20 -0.19 -11.47 -3.11
CA LEU A 20 -0.89 -10.55 -2.24
C LEU A 20 -2.38 -10.90 -2.14
N TYR A 21 -2.69 -12.18 -1.96
CA TYR A 21 -4.06 -12.63 -1.76
C TYR A 21 -4.59 -12.10 -0.43
N PHE A 22 -5.78 -11.52 -0.47
CA PHE A 22 -6.47 -11.01 0.73
C PHE A 22 -5.72 -9.88 1.45
N VAL A 23 -4.79 -9.22 0.77
CA VAL A 23 -4.13 -8.04 1.30
C VAL A 23 -5.03 -6.83 1.08
N ARG A 24 -5.22 -6.05 2.11
CA ARG A 24 -6.01 -4.83 2.06
C ARG A 24 -5.25 -3.69 2.71
N LYS A 25 -5.53 -2.48 2.26
CA LYS A 25 -5.05 -1.27 2.93
C LYS A 25 -6.23 -0.47 3.40
N ARG A 26 -6.07 0.11 4.57
CA ARG A 26 -7.07 1.02 5.12
C ARG A 26 -6.37 2.33 5.43
N ILE A 27 -6.86 3.42 4.86
CA ILE A 27 -6.19 4.72 4.95
C ILE A 27 -7.19 5.77 5.44
N ASP A 28 -6.73 6.57 6.40
CA ASP A 28 -7.52 7.67 6.94
C ASP A 28 -6.59 8.85 7.20
N GLY A 29 -6.63 9.83 6.30
CA GLY A 29 -5.80 11.02 6.41
C GLY A 29 -4.32 10.73 6.29
N SER A 30 -3.58 10.96 7.37
CA SER A 30 -2.13 10.83 7.39
C SER A 30 -1.65 9.48 7.90
N ALA A 31 -2.55 8.54 8.14
CA ALA A 31 -2.18 7.24 8.69
C ALA A 31 -2.97 6.13 8.02
N GLY A 32 -2.41 4.95 8.02
CA GLY A 32 -3.08 3.78 7.49
C GLY A 32 -2.43 2.49 7.97
N VAL A 33 -2.99 1.40 7.50
CA VAL A 33 -2.49 0.06 7.83
C VAL A 33 -2.69 -0.87 6.65
N THR A 34 -1.68 -1.71 6.41
CA THR A 34 -1.82 -2.82 5.48
C THR A 34 -2.19 -4.05 6.28
N LEU A 35 -3.27 -4.69 5.89
CA LEU A 35 -3.79 -5.86 6.58
C LEU A 35 -3.51 -7.12 5.78
N LEU A 36 -2.93 -8.11 6.45
CA LEU A 36 -2.68 -9.43 5.89
C LEU A 36 -3.34 -10.41 6.86
N GLY A 37 -4.61 -10.71 6.62
CA GLY A 37 -5.40 -11.45 7.57
C GLY A 37 -5.55 -10.64 8.87
N ILE A 38 -5.08 -11.21 9.99
CA ILE A 38 -5.14 -10.54 11.30
C ILE A 38 -3.87 -9.73 11.60
N VAL A 39 -2.88 -9.78 10.74
CA VAL A 39 -1.62 -9.05 10.94
C VAL A 39 -1.71 -7.71 10.24
N GLY A 40 -1.39 -6.64 10.95
CA GLY A 40 -1.40 -5.30 10.40
C GLY A 40 -0.02 -4.68 10.40
N ALA A 41 0.29 -3.94 9.33
CA ALA A 41 1.53 -3.18 9.23
C ALA A 41 1.16 -1.70 9.08
N PRO A 42 1.37 -0.88 10.11
CA PRO A 42 0.99 0.52 10.07
C PRO A 42 1.96 1.35 9.23
N PHE A 43 1.43 2.42 8.65
CA PHE A 43 2.25 3.36 7.89
C PHE A 43 1.70 4.77 8.05
N ASP A 44 2.57 5.74 7.76
CA ASP A 44 2.19 7.13 7.65
C ASP A 44 2.00 7.47 6.17
N VAL A 45 1.05 8.34 5.89
CA VAL A 45 0.78 8.82 4.54
C VAL A 45 1.39 10.20 4.38
N VAL A 46 2.33 10.33 3.46
CA VAL A 46 3.00 11.60 3.15
C VAL A 46 2.84 11.82 1.65
N GLY A 47 1.86 12.62 1.26
CA GLY A 47 1.50 12.78 -0.14
C GLY A 47 1.02 11.45 -0.69
N ARG A 48 1.73 10.90 -1.65
CA ARG A 48 1.42 9.60 -2.24
C ARG A 48 2.43 8.53 -1.84
N GLU A 49 3.10 8.75 -0.72
CA GLU A 49 4.00 7.75 -0.14
C GLU A 49 3.36 7.16 1.11
N LEU A 50 3.47 5.85 1.23
CA LEU A 50 3.04 5.11 2.40
C LEU A 50 4.31 4.62 3.09
N ARG A 51 4.68 5.28 4.18
CA ARG A 51 5.93 5.01 4.90
C ARG A 51 5.66 4.12 6.09
N TYR A 52 6.10 2.88 6.02
CA TYR A 52 5.87 1.91 7.08
C TYR A 52 6.71 2.23 8.30
N LYS A 53 6.11 2.03 9.48
CA LYS A 53 6.74 2.40 10.75
C LYS A 53 6.77 1.29 11.79
N GLY A 54 6.23 0.12 11.47
CA GLY A 54 6.31 -1.02 12.36
C GLY A 54 7.73 -1.55 12.48
N ALA A 55 8.03 -2.26 13.57
CA ALA A 55 9.38 -2.75 13.82
C ALA A 55 9.93 -3.63 12.70
N LEU A 56 9.06 -4.48 12.12
CA LEU A 56 9.45 -5.40 11.06
C LEU A 56 9.34 -4.80 9.66
N SER A 57 8.67 -3.68 9.51
CA SER A 57 8.42 -3.06 8.21
C SER A 57 9.11 -1.72 8.01
N ARG A 58 9.89 -1.29 8.99
CA ARG A 58 10.62 -0.02 8.91
C ARG A 58 11.57 -0.04 7.70
N GLY A 59 11.54 1.03 6.93
CA GLY A 59 12.33 1.12 5.70
C GLY A 59 11.56 0.76 4.45
N LEU A 60 10.37 0.20 4.61
CA LEU A 60 9.49 -0.10 3.48
C LEU A 60 8.67 1.15 3.15
N VAL A 61 8.69 1.53 1.89
CA VAL A 61 7.93 2.68 1.38
C VAL A 61 7.21 2.26 0.12
N ASP A 62 5.90 2.47 0.11
CA ASP A 62 5.11 2.32 -1.12
C ASP A 62 4.87 3.71 -1.70
N THR A 63 5.03 3.84 -3.01
CA THR A 63 4.65 5.04 -3.74
C THR A 63 3.51 4.66 -4.66
N VAL A 64 2.43 5.44 -4.64
CA VAL A 64 1.22 5.12 -5.40
C VAL A 64 0.83 6.28 -6.29
N GLU A 65 0.21 5.96 -7.43
CA GLU A 65 -0.30 6.98 -8.35
C GLU A 65 -1.52 6.45 -9.08
N PRO A 66 -2.44 7.34 -9.50
CA PRO A 66 -3.61 6.89 -10.25
C PRO A 66 -3.20 6.22 -11.55
N GLY A 67 -3.82 5.10 -11.82
CA GLY A 67 -3.68 4.39 -13.08
C GLY A 67 -5.00 4.43 -13.86
N GLU A 68 -5.31 3.36 -14.56
CA GLU A 68 -6.48 3.27 -15.41
C GLU A 68 -7.64 2.56 -14.69
N ASP A 69 -8.85 2.92 -15.07
CA ASP A 69 -10.09 2.23 -14.66
C ASP A 69 -10.26 2.14 -13.14
N GLY A 70 -9.87 3.18 -12.42
CA GLY A 70 -10.02 3.21 -10.97
C GLY A 70 -8.94 2.47 -10.21
N TRP A 71 -7.99 1.86 -10.90
CA TRP A 71 -6.84 1.24 -10.27
C TRP A 71 -5.75 2.28 -10.02
N TRP A 72 -5.02 2.09 -8.95
CA TRP A 72 -3.82 2.86 -8.64
C TRP A 72 -2.62 1.94 -8.74
N ASP A 73 -1.55 2.43 -9.33
CA ASP A 73 -0.30 1.70 -9.45
C ASP A 73 0.58 1.99 -8.25
N GLY A 74 1.18 0.95 -7.72
CA GLY A 74 2.07 1.08 -6.58
C GLY A 74 3.43 0.46 -6.83
N VAL A 75 4.44 1.07 -6.22
CA VAL A 75 5.81 0.58 -6.24
C VAL A 75 6.27 0.45 -4.81
N ALA A 76 6.71 -0.74 -4.43
CA ALA A 76 7.24 -1.01 -3.11
C ALA A 76 8.76 -0.99 -3.15
N ARG A 77 9.36 -0.20 -2.25
CA ARG A 77 10.81 -0.15 -2.09
C ARG A 77 11.18 -0.40 -0.65
N TYR A 78 12.27 -1.09 -0.45
CA TYR A 78 12.85 -1.29 0.86
C TYR A 78 14.22 -0.64 0.90
N ARG A 79 14.35 0.37 1.75
CA ARG A 79 15.58 1.18 1.87
C ARG A 79 16.06 1.68 0.51
N GLY A 80 15.12 2.13 -0.32
CA GLY A 80 15.40 2.67 -1.64
C GLY A 80 15.50 1.65 -2.76
N ARG A 81 15.52 0.36 -2.45
CA ARG A 81 15.62 -0.69 -3.46
C ARG A 81 14.24 -1.18 -3.87
N LEU A 82 14.05 -1.35 -5.15
CA LEU A 82 12.79 -1.84 -5.68
C LEU A 82 12.54 -3.27 -5.23
N LEU A 83 11.42 -3.49 -4.54
CA LEU A 83 10.95 -4.82 -4.20
C LEU A 83 9.98 -5.36 -5.23
N GLY A 84 9.05 -4.54 -5.68
CA GLY A 84 8.07 -4.99 -6.62
C GLY A 84 7.01 -3.96 -6.87
N ARG A 85 6.02 -4.38 -7.66
CA ARG A 85 4.91 -3.52 -8.06
C ARG A 85 3.59 -4.18 -7.70
N PHE A 86 2.63 -3.36 -7.36
CA PHE A 86 1.29 -3.81 -7.04
C PHE A 86 0.28 -2.85 -7.63
N ALA A 87 -0.97 -3.25 -7.64
CA ALA A 87 -2.07 -2.38 -7.99
C ALA A 87 -3.08 -2.42 -6.85
N MET A 88 -3.76 -1.31 -6.65
CA MET A 88 -4.78 -1.26 -5.62
C MET A 88 -6.03 -0.54 -6.13
N ARG A 89 -7.17 -0.91 -5.58
CA ARG A 89 -8.45 -0.36 -5.97
C ARG A 89 -9.33 -0.26 -4.73
N ARG A 90 -10.10 0.83 -4.65
CA ARG A 90 -11.07 0.95 -3.56
C ARG A 90 -12.08 -0.18 -3.63
N THR A 91 -12.42 -0.71 -2.45
CA THR A 91 -13.32 -1.86 -2.38
C THR A 91 -14.79 -1.46 -2.52
N GLY A 92 -15.03 -0.24 -2.92
CA GLY A 92 -16.36 0.24 -3.18
C GLY A 92 -17.06 0.67 -1.90
N ARG A 93 -17.79 1.66 -1.88
CA ARG A 93 -18.49 2.29 -0.77
C ARG A 93 -17.64 3.20 0.01
#